data_f12c18a024d09fb9caffa4c92f5aaf92
#
_entry.id   f12c18a024d09fb9caffa4c92f5aaf92
#
_cell.length_a   1.000
_cell.length_b   1.000
_cell.length_c   1.000
_cell.angle_alpha   90.00
_cell.angle_beta   90.00
_cell.angle_gamma   90.00
#
_symmetry.space_group_name_H-M   'P 1'
#
loop_
_entity.id
_entity.type
_entity.pdbx_description
1 polymer ?
#
loop_
_entity_poly.entity_id
_entity_poly.type
_entity_poly.pdbx_seq_one_letter_code
_entity_poly.pdbx_strand_id
1 'polypeptide(L)'
;MVEIRHERLHAERDGGFVVFLVGMRINRPWKLHRWLPVATSAPRMVREQEREGLLGSRFLRSGLRGFTIVQYWESFEALRAYAREPGTDHRTWWGRFNELANGDDTVGIWHETYLVHEGEYETVYRHVPVSGLGAAAGSELVPGTGTRETATGRFGQGDGTDAPVAVDGGVVR
;
A
#
# COMPACT_ATOMS: atom_id res chain seq x y z
N MET A 1 19.38 5.82 -13.12
CA MET A 1 18.30 5.78 -14.14
C MET A 1 17.39 4.63 -13.72
N VAL A 2 16.09 4.85 -13.60
CA VAL A 2 15.16 3.77 -13.21
C VAL A 2 14.97 2.87 -14.42
N GLU A 3 15.19 1.56 -14.25
CA GLU A 3 15.05 0.57 -15.32
C GLU A 3 13.58 0.35 -15.69
N ILE A 4 13.24 0.53 -16.96
CA ILE A 4 11.90 0.27 -17.49
C ILE A 4 11.89 -1.15 -18.04
N ARG A 5 10.99 -1.99 -17.54
CA ARG A 5 10.76 -3.34 -18.08
C ARG A 5 9.85 -3.28 -19.28
N HIS A 6 10.32 -3.81 -20.41
CA HIS A 6 9.57 -3.80 -21.67
C HIS A 6 8.67 -5.03 -21.80
N GLU A 7 9.02 -6.12 -21.16
CA GLU A 7 8.27 -7.37 -21.12
C GLU A 7 6.99 -7.19 -20.28
N ARG A 8 6.02 -8.02 -20.55
CA ARG A 8 4.86 -8.18 -19.67
C ARG A 8 5.24 -9.13 -18.55
N LEU A 9 5.24 -8.62 -17.33
CA LEU A 9 5.62 -9.34 -16.12
C LEU A 9 4.46 -9.42 -15.15
N HIS A 10 4.46 -10.47 -14.34
CA HIS A 10 3.58 -10.69 -13.20
C HIS A 10 4.45 -10.90 -11.95
N ALA A 11 4.02 -10.39 -10.80
CA ALA A 11 4.67 -10.70 -9.54
C ALA A 11 4.07 -11.95 -8.93
N GLU A 12 4.91 -12.89 -8.58
CA GLU A 12 4.56 -14.08 -7.80
C GLU A 12 5.21 -14.00 -6.42
N ARG A 13 4.53 -14.52 -5.43
CA ARG A 13 4.99 -14.58 -4.05
C ARG A 13 4.40 -15.78 -3.36
N ASP A 14 5.24 -16.51 -2.63
CA ASP A 14 4.80 -17.60 -1.76
C ASP A 14 4.14 -17.05 -0.49
N GLY A 15 3.03 -17.68 -0.10
CA GLY A 15 2.26 -17.31 1.07
C GLY A 15 1.46 -16.03 0.92
N GLY A 16 0.61 -15.77 1.91
CA GLY A 16 -0.19 -14.56 1.97
C GLY A 16 0.63 -13.33 2.40
N PHE A 17 0.00 -12.16 2.30
CA PHE A 17 0.56 -10.90 2.78
C PHE A 17 -0.55 -9.93 3.18
N VAL A 18 -0.17 -8.81 3.77
CA VAL A 18 -1.10 -7.75 4.14
C VAL A 18 -0.81 -6.50 3.33
N VAL A 19 -1.84 -5.91 2.75
CA VAL A 19 -1.78 -4.58 2.16
C VAL A 19 -2.36 -3.59 3.16
N PHE A 20 -1.57 -2.62 3.53
CA PHE A 20 -1.98 -1.53 4.41
C PHE A 20 -1.89 -0.20 3.66
N LEU A 21 -3.01 0.47 3.55
CA LEU A 21 -3.09 1.81 2.98
C LEU A 21 -3.33 2.80 4.11
N VAL A 22 -2.56 3.86 4.14
CA VAL A 22 -2.80 4.98 5.03
C VAL A 22 -2.70 6.27 4.24
N GLY A 23 -3.70 7.11 4.37
CA GLY A 23 -3.78 8.36 3.64
C GLY A 23 -4.08 9.55 4.52
N MET A 24 -3.62 10.71 4.05
CA MET A 24 -3.90 12.00 4.66
C MET A 24 -4.51 12.94 3.62
N ARG A 25 -5.46 13.77 4.06
CA ARG A 25 -6.04 14.85 3.28
C ARG A 25 -6.04 16.15 4.05
N ILE A 26 -5.63 17.22 3.39
CA ILE A 26 -5.74 18.59 3.91
C ILE A 26 -7.09 19.16 3.48
N ASN A 27 -8.02 19.31 4.43
CA ASN A 27 -9.36 19.82 4.17
C ASN A 27 -9.38 21.36 4.14
N ARG A 28 -8.58 22.00 5.00
CA ARG A 28 -8.49 23.46 5.12
C ARG A 28 -7.06 23.97 4.86
N PRO A 29 -6.66 24.12 3.57
CA PRO A 29 -5.27 24.44 3.21
C PRO A 29 -4.78 25.79 3.73
N TRP A 30 -5.68 26.76 4.01
CA TRP A 30 -5.33 28.07 4.58
C TRP A 30 -4.86 28.02 6.03
N LYS A 31 -5.14 26.94 6.77
CA LYS A 31 -4.66 26.74 8.15
C LYS A 31 -3.27 26.08 8.17
N LEU A 32 -2.28 26.73 7.56
CA LEU A 32 -0.91 26.20 7.38
C LEU A 32 -0.29 25.70 8.68
N HIS A 33 -0.42 26.45 9.78
CA HIS A 33 0.16 26.11 11.07
C HIS A 33 -0.36 24.77 11.64
N ARG A 34 -1.53 24.30 11.17
CA ARG A 34 -2.14 23.04 11.61
C ARG A 34 -1.63 21.84 10.81
N TRP A 35 -1.56 21.93 9.50
CA TRP A 35 -1.26 20.78 8.68
C TRP A 35 0.22 20.65 8.27
N LEU A 36 0.98 21.73 8.22
CA LEU A 36 2.37 21.72 7.80
C LEU A 36 3.26 20.80 8.66
N PRO A 37 3.15 20.78 10.00
CA PRO A 37 3.91 19.87 10.85
C PRO A 37 3.62 18.40 10.55
N VAL A 38 2.37 18.07 10.19
CA VAL A 38 1.97 16.71 9.82
C VAL A 38 2.52 16.35 8.44
N ALA A 39 2.34 17.22 7.45
CA ALA A 39 2.79 16.97 6.08
C ALA A 39 4.32 16.82 5.97
N THR A 40 5.10 17.57 6.77
CA THR A 40 6.57 17.49 6.78
C THR A 40 7.10 16.24 7.49
N SER A 41 6.30 15.58 8.32
CA SER A 41 6.69 14.32 8.98
C SER A 41 6.49 13.09 8.09
N ALA A 42 5.60 13.15 7.10
CA ALA A 42 5.26 12.03 6.22
C ALA A 42 6.48 11.41 5.47
N PRO A 43 7.45 12.18 4.93
CA PRO A 43 8.62 11.61 4.28
C PRO A 43 9.52 10.79 5.21
N ARG A 44 9.52 11.09 6.51
CA ARG A 44 10.29 10.31 7.50
C ARG A 44 9.70 8.91 7.68
N MET A 45 8.38 8.79 7.69
CA MET A 45 7.69 7.50 7.77
C MET A 45 8.01 6.59 6.58
N VAL A 46 8.26 7.15 5.39
CA VAL A 46 8.63 6.39 4.19
C VAL A 46 10.11 5.96 4.23
N ARG A 47 10.98 6.74 4.87
CA ARG A 47 12.42 6.43 4.97
C ARG A 47 12.76 5.31 5.93
N GLU A 48 11.93 5.04 6.91
CA GLU A 48 12.09 3.93 7.85
C GLU A 48 11.66 2.60 7.22
N GLN A 49 12.22 2.27 6.06
CA GLN A 49 11.86 1.09 5.27
C GLN A 49 12.48 -0.22 5.76
N GLU A 50 13.45 -0.16 6.68
CA GLU A 50 14.08 -1.35 7.28
C GLU A 50 13.36 -1.72 8.57
N ARG A 51 12.16 -2.30 8.44
CA ARG A 51 11.39 -2.79 9.58
C ARG A 51 11.08 -4.26 9.40
N GLU A 52 11.14 -4.97 10.50
CA GLU A 52 10.81 -6.40 10.53
C GLU A 52 9.37 -6.62 10.04
N GLY A 53 9.23 -7.51 9.07
CA GLY A 53 7.95 -7.84 8.44
C GLY A 53 7.42 -6.82 7.43
N LEU A 54 8.06 -5.67 7.21
CA LEU A 54 7.72 -4.75 6.12
C LEU A 54 8.40 -5.21 4.82
N LEU A 55 7.61 -5.63 3.85
CA LEU A 55 8.07 -6.14 2.56
C LEU A 55 8.36 -5.02 1.55
N GLY A 56 7.66 -3.89 1.68
CA GLY A 56 7.83 -2.76 0.79
C GLY A 56 6.82 -1.65 1.04
N SER A 57 7.13 -0.45 0.56
CA SER A 57 6.22 0.68 0.67
C SER A 57 6.28 1.60 -0.54
N ARG A 58 5.18 2.32 -0.80
CA ARG A 58 5.07 3.33 -1.86
C ARG A 58 4.39 4.57 -1.33
N PHE A 59 4.96 5.73 -1.67
CA PHE A 59 4.32 7.01 -1.45
C PHE A 59 3.61 7.46 -2.74
N LEU A 60 2.32 7.76 -2.64
CA LEU A 60 1.49 8.21 -3.74
C LEU A 60 0.88 9.58 -3.42
N ARG A 61 0.92 10.51 -4.36
CA ARG A 61 0.19 11.76 -4.23
C ARG A 61 -1.29 11.54 -4.58
N SER A 62 -2.17 11.90 -3.66
CA SER A 62 -3.63 11.87 -3.84
C SER A 62 -4.13 13.28 -4.16
N GLY A 63 -3.81 13.75 -5.37
CA GLY A 63 -4.07 15.12 -5.79
C GLY A 63 -3.17 16.17 -5.13
N LEU A 64 -3.65 17.42 -5.06
CA LEU A 64 -2.89 18.55 -4.49
C LEU A 64 -2.95 18.63 -2.96
N ARG A 65 -3.90 17.95 -2.34
CA ARG A 65 -4.24 18.09 -0.93
C ARG A 65 -4.04 16.84 -0.10
N GLY A 66 -3.45 15.79 -0.68
CA GLY A 66 -3.32 14.54 0.03
C GLY A 66 -2.22 13.65 -0.49
N PHE A 67 -1.95 12.62 0.27
CA PHE A 67 -1.09 11.52 -0.12
C PHE A 67 -1.61 10.21 0.47
N THR A 68 -1.15 9.13 -0.09
CA THR A 68 -1.41 7.76 0.38
C THR A 68 -0.08 7.02 0.42
N ILE A 69 0.16 6.30 1.49
CA ILE A 69 1.25 5.33 1.61
C ILE A 69 0.61 3.96 1.47
N VAL A 70 1.12 3.16 0.54
CA VAL A 70 0.77 1.75 0.38
C VAL A 70 1.93 0.94 0.93
N GLN A 71 1.66 0.06 1.87
CA GLN A 71 2.64 -0.82 2.49
C GLN A 71 2.24 -2.28 2.28
N TYR A 72 3.24 -3.12 2.07
CA TYR A 72 3.11 -4.57 1.99
C TYR A 72 3.78 -5.16 3.22
N TRP A 73 3.06 -5.97 3.98
CA TRP A 73 3.53 -6.59 5.21
C TRP A 73 3.47 -8.10 5.11
N GLU A 74 4.40 -8.77 5.74
CA GLU A 74 4.47 -10.23 5.80
C GLU A 74 3.23 -10.84 6.48
N SER A 75 2.75 -10.19 7.55
CA SER A 75 1.57 -10.65 8.30
C SER A 75 0.86 -9.48 8.97
N PHE A 76 -0.37 -9.72 9.41
CA PHE A 76 -1.11 -8.76 10.24
C PHE A 76 -0.46 -8.58 11.62
N GLU A 77 0.15 -9.62 12.15
CA GLU A 77 0.89 -9.59 13.42
C GLU A 77 2.09 -8.65 13.33
N ALA A 78 2.84 -8.69 12.22
CA ALA A 78 3.97 -7.78 11.98
C ALA A 78 3.50 -6.31 11.89
N LEU A 79 2.44 -6.04 11.12
CA LEU A 79 1.82 -4.72 11.07
C LEU A 79 1.34 -4.25 12.45
N ARG A 80 0.71 -5.13 13.22
CA ARG A 80 0.20 -4.82 14.55
C ARG A 80 1.33 -4.58 15.56
N ALA A 81 2.42 -5.35 15.48
CA ALA A 81 3.60 -5.15 16.30
C ALA A 81 4.19 -3.77 16.05
N TYR A 82 4.39 -3.41 14.77
CA TYR A 82 4.82 -2.07 14.36
C TYR A 82 3.91 -0.95 14.90
N ALA A 83 2.59 -1.11 14.77
CA ALA A 83 1.65 -0.11 15.24
C ALA A 83 1.67 0.11 16.77
N ARG A 84 2.15 -0.88 17.53
CA ARG A 84 2.21 -0.85 19.00
C ARG A 84 3.59 -0.54 19.56
N GLU A 85 4.63 -0.60 18.75
CA GLU A 85 6.01 -0.42 19.17
C GLU A 85 6.22 0.94 19.84
N PRO A 86 6.70 0.99 21.11
CA PRO A 86 6.98 2.23 21.81
C PRO A 86 8.18 2.95 21.18
N GLY A 87 8.07 4.27 21.02
CA GLY A 87 9.19 5.07 20.53
C GLY A 87 9.33 5.13 19.01
N THR A 88 8.44 4.49 18.26
CA THR A 88 8.41 4.64 16.79
C THR A 88 7.83 5.99 16.40
N ASP A 89 8.31 6.52 15.28
CA ASP A 89 7.74 7.74 14.69
C ASP A 89 6.24 7.60 14.41
N HIS A 90 5.77 6.36 14.13
CA HIS A 90 4.34 6.07 13.93
C HIS A 90 3.49 6.41 15.16
N ARG A 91 3.89 6.00 16.37
CA ARG A 91 3.15 6.32 17.59
C ARG A 91 3.21 7.80 17.94
N THR A 92 4.36 8.42 17.74
CA THR A 92 4.55 9.88 17.92
C THR A 92 3.71 10.64 16.90
N TRP A 93 3.66 10.15 15.66
CA TRP A 93 2.87 10.76 14.59
C TRP A 93 1.35 10.60 14.82
N TRP A 94 0.89 9.42 15.24
CA TRP A 94 -0.49 9.16 15.65
C TRP A 94 -0.91 10.05 16.84
N GLY A 95 -0.05 10.19 17.84
CA GLY A 95 -0.29 11.08 18.98
C GLY A 95 -0.45 12.52 18.54
N ARG A 96 0.48 13.03 17.75
CA ARG A 96 0.41 14.41 17.19
C ARG A 96 -0.78 14.60 16.27
N PHE A 97 -1.10 13.58 15.45
CA PHE A 97 -2.28 13.66 14.61
C PHE A 97 -3.56 13.72 15.42
N ASN A 98 -3.72 12.84 16.42
CA ASN A 98 -4.88 12.85 17.30
C ASN A 98 -5.03 14.19 18.06
N GLU A 99 -3.91 14.76 18.51
CA GLU A 99 -3.92 16.09 19.13
C GLU A 99 -4.36 17.19 18.15
N LEU A 100 -3.94 17.12 16.89
CA LEU A 100 -4.30 18.09 15.86
C LEU A 100 -5.72 17.87 15.31
N ALA A 101 -6.18 16.62 15.27
CA ALA A 101 -7.52 16.24 14.83
C ALA A 101 -8.58 16.44 15.92
N ASN A 102 -8.20 16.54 17.20
CA ASN A 102 -9.11 16.81 18.30
C ASN A 102 -9.74 18.20 18.16
N GLY A 103 -10.96 18.21 17.62
CA GLY A 103 -11.81 19.41 17.50
C GLY A 103 -11.65 20.24 16.22
N ASP A 104 -10.85 19.79 15.25
CA ASP A 104 -10.66 20.52 13.99
C ASP A 104 -10.54 19.55 12.81
N ASP A 105 -11.37 19.73 11.79
CA ASP A 105 -11.39 18.97 10.54
C ASP A 105 -10.35 19.46 9.50
N THR A 106 -9.32 20.19 9.93
CA THR A 106 -8.28 20.74 9.02
C THR A 106 -7.53 19.64 8.29
N VAL A 107 -7.27 18.52 8.97
CA VAL A 107 -6.61 17.33 8.41
C VAL A 107 -7.48 16.13 8.67
N GLY A 108 -7.68 15.33 7.63
CA GLY A 108 -8.29 14.01 7.74
C GLY A 108 -7.27 12.91 7.52
N ILE A 109 -7.41 11.81 8.23
CA ILE A 109 -6.66 10.56 8.02
C ILE A 109 -7.63 9.42 7.80
N TRP A 110 -7.20 8.47 7.01
CA TRP A 110 -7.89 7.20 6.79
C TRP A 110 -6.88 6.08 6.64
N HIS A 111 -7.29 4.88 6.92
CA HIS A 111 -6.51 3.69 6.61
C HIS A 111 -7.43 2.53 6.22
N GLU A 112 -6.86 1.60 5.48
CA GLU A 112 -7.49 0.35 5.08
C GLU A 112 -6.47 -0.78 5.22
N THR A 113 -6.92 -1.95 5.64
CA THR A 113 -6.09 -3.14 5.79
C THR A 113 -6.74 -4.29 5.06
N TYR A 114 -6.00 -4.90 4.15
CA TYR A 114 -6.46 -6.05 3.37
C TYR A 114 -5.56 -7.25 3.67
N LEU A 115 -6.17 -8.35 4.07
CA LEU A 115 -5.50 -9.63 4.19
C LEU A 115 -5.62 -10.32 2.82
N VAL A 116 -4.50 -10.59 2.19
CA VAL A 116 -4.43 -11.22 0.87
C VAL A 116 -3.85 -12.61 1.06
N HIS A 117 -4.65 -13.64 0.75
CA HIS A 117 -4.19 -15.01 0.78
C HIS A 117 -3.37 -15.35 -0.46
N GLU A 118 -2.62 -16.43 -0.37
CA GLU A 118 -1.87 -16.93 -1.51
C GLU A 118 -2.78 -17.20 -2.70
N GLY A 119 -2.39 -16.69 -3.86
CA GLY A 119 -3.18 -16.82 -5.08
C GLY A 119 -4.35 -15.85 -5.24
N GLU A 120 -4.71 -15.06 -4.22
CA GLU A 120 -5.84 -14.11 -4.28
C GLU A 120 -5.41 -12.71 -4.76
N TYR A 121 -4.41 -12.63 -5.59
CA TYR A 121 -3.95 -11.38 -6.20
C TYR A 121 -3.47 -11.59 -7.63
N GLU A 122 -3.49 -10.53 -8.41
CA GLU A 122 -2.86 -10.50 -9.73
C GLU A 122 -2.13 -9.19 -9.96
N THR A 123 -1.11 -9.19 -10.78
CA THR A 123 -0.36 -7.99 -11.14
C THR A 123 0.03 -8.02 -12.61
N VAL A 124 0.19 -6.85 -13.20
CA VAL A 124 0.77 -6.69 -14.54
C VAL A 124 1.71 -5.51 -14.53
N TYR A 125 2.93 -5.75 -15.00
CA TYR A 125 3.93 -4.73 -15.25
C TYR A 125 4.32 -4.78 -16.72
N ARG A 126 4.20 -3.65 -17.41
CA ARG A 126 4.63 -3.52 -18.81
C ARG A 126 4.97 -2.07 -19.10
N HIS A 127 6.16 -1.81 -19.64
CA HIS A 127 6.66 -0.48 -19.96
C HIS A 127 6.67 0.48 -18.75
N VAL A 128 6.83 -0.05 -17.55
CA VAL A 128 6.91 0.69 -16.29
C VAL A 128 8.10 0.22 -15.45
N PRO A 129 8.61 1.07 -14.57
CA PRO A 129 9.48 0.60 -13.50
C PRO A 129 8.74 -0.36 -12.57
N VAL A 130 9.43 -1.38 -12.10
CA VAL A 130 8.88 -2.30 -11.11
C VAL A 130 8.54 -1.53 -9.83
N SER A 131 7.36 -1.77 -9.31
CA SER A 131 6.85 -1.09 -8.13
C SER A 131 5.74 -1.89 -7.46
N GLY A 132 5.28 -1.45 -6.29
CA GLY A 132 4.22 -2.17 -5.58
C GLY A 132 4.65 -3.55 -5.15
N LEU A 133 3.79 -4.55 -5.29
CA LEU A 133 4.06 -5.93 -4.90
C LEU A 133 5.30 -6.50 -5.62
N GLY A 134 5.49 -6.19 -6.90
CA GLY A 134 6.65 -6.68 -7.65
C GLY A 134 8.01 -6.17 -7.17
N ALA A 135 8.02 -5.06 -6.41
CA ALA A 135 9.22 -4.52 -5.76
C ALA A 135 9.30 -4.89 -4.27
N ALA A 136 8.32 -5.60 -3.74
CA ALA A 136 8.30 -6.03 -2.34
C ALA A 136 9.26 -7.21 -2.13
N ALA A 137 9.89 -7.28 -0.95
CA ALA A 137 10.79 -8.35 -0.60
C ALA A 137 10.10 -9.72 -0.69
N GLY A 138 10.78 -10.72 -1.24
CA GLY A 138 10.25 -12.07 -1.43
C GLY A 138 9.24 -12.21 -2.58
N SER A 139 9.11 -11.20 -3.46
CA SER A 139 8.36 -11.31 -4.71
C SER A 139 9.30 -11.60 -5.88
N GLU A 140 8.89 -12.48 -6.77
CA GLU A 140 9.55 -12.76 -8.03
C GLU A 140 8.77 -12.16 -9.21
N LEU A 141 9.48 -11.72 -10.24
CA LEU A 141 8.87 -11.25 -11.48
C LEU A 141 8.99 -12.31 -12.53
N VAL A 142 7.85 -12.84 -12.94
CA VAL A 142 7.77 -13.90 -13.96
C VAL A 142 7.14 -13.38 -15.24
N PRO A 143 7.46 -13.96 -16.42
CA PRO A 143 6.83 -13.57 -17.67
C PRO A 143 5.32 -13.81 -17.65
N GLY A 144 4.55 -12.77 -18.03
CA GLY A 144 3.09 -12.84 -18.17
C GLY A 144 2.67 -13.47 -19.51
N THR A 145 3.13 -14.71 -19.76
CA THR A 145 2.91 -15.49 -20.98
C THR A 145 2.17 -16.80 -20.69
N GLY A 146 1.62 -17.45 -21.70
CA GLY A 146 0.88 -18.68 -21.55
C GLY A 146 -0.38 -18.50 -20.69
N THR A 147 -0.55 -19.30 -19.66
CA THR A 147 -1.69 -19.20 -18.74
C THR A 147 -1.76 -17.83 -18.06
N ARG A 148 -0.61 -17.18 -17.83
CA ARG A 148 -0.50 -15.86 -17.18
C ARG A 148 -0.83 -14.68 -18.10
N GLU A 149 -1.23 -14.90 -19.35
CA GLU A 149 -1.70 -13.83 -20.24
C GLU A 149 -3.01 -13.20 -19.77
N THR A 150 -3.89 -14.00 -19.17
CA THR A 150 -5.19 -13.55 -18.66
C THR A 150 -5.12 -13.20 -17.17
N ALA A 151 -6.04 -12.36 -16.70
CA ALA A 151 -6.17 -12.08 -15.28
C ALA A 151 -6.45 -13.37 -14.49
N THR A 152 -7.40 -14.18 -14.95
CA THR A 152 -7.75 -15.46 -14.33
C THR A 152 -6.54 -16.41 -14.22
N GLY A 153 -5.67 -16.43 -15.24
CA GLY A 153 -4.49 -17.28 -15.20
C GLY A 153 -3.36 -16.74 -14.31
N ARG A 154 -3.44 -15.49 -13.87
CA ARG A 154 -2.50 -14.88 -12.92
C ARG A 154 -2.97 -14.95 -11.47
N PHE A 155 -4.28 -15.06 -11.23
CA PHE A 155 -4.74 -15.52 -9.93
C PHE A 155 -4.20 -16.93 -9.72
N GLY A 156 -3.53 -17.15 -8.59
CA GLY A 156 -2.86 -18.39 -8.31
C GLY A 156 -3.74 -19.58 -8.61
N GLN A 157 -3.11 -20.68 -9.00
CA GLN A 157 -3.78 -21.92 -9.35
C GLN A 157 -4.39 -22.57 -8.08
N GLY A 158 -5.36 -21.89 -7.47
CA GLY A 158 -6.40 -22.58 -6.75
C GLY A 158 -7.10 -23.46 -7.75
N ASP A 159 -7.53 -24.59 -7.36
CA ASP A 159 -8.18 -25.67 -8.14
C ASP A 159 -9.41 -25.26 -8.96
N GLY A 160 -9.58 -23.98 -9.29
CA GLY A 160 -10.58 -23.46 -10.21
C GLY A 160 -12.00 -23.43 -9.66
N THR A 161 -12.20 -23.64 -8.36
CA THR A 161 -13.54 -23.70 -7.76
C THR A 161 -14.05 -22.38 -7.22
N ASP A 162 -13.17 -21.41 -6.95
CA ASP A 162 -13.57 -20.07 -6.50
C ASP A 162 -13.31 -19.03 -7.60
N ALA A 163 -14.24 -18.90 -8.53
CA ALA A 163 -14.27 -17.74 -9.41
C ALA A 163 -14.48 -16.50 -8.52
N PRO A 164 -13.65 -15.43 -8.67
CA PRO A 164 -13.85 -14.20 -7.93
C PRO A 164 -15.28 -13.70 -8.18
N VAL A 165 -15.99 -13.41 -7.10
CA VAL A 165 -17.32 -12.80 -7.16
C VAL A 165 -17.21 -11.55 -8.01
N ALA A 166 -17.93 -11.52 -9.14
CA ALA A 166 -18.06 -10.34 -9.96
C ALA A 166 -18.67 -9.24 -9.09
N VAL A 167 -17.88 -8.25 -8.73
CA VAL A 167 -18.39 -7.04 -8.07
C VAL A 167 -19.14 -6.29 -9.15
N ASP A 168 -20.45 -6.33 -9.09
CA ASP A 168 -21.32 -5.58 -10.00
C ASP A 168 -20.95 -4.09 -9.86
N GLY A 169 -20.48 -3.50 -10.97
CA GLY A 169 -19.82 -2.19 -10.99
C GLY A 169 -20.78 -1.05 -10.73
N GLY A 170 -21.12 -0.80 -9.49
CA GLY A 170 -21.72 0.44 -9.04
C GLY A 170 -20.71 1.57 -9.10
N VAL A 171 -20.70 2.35 -10.19
CA VAL A 171 -19.94 3.60 -10.26
C VAL A 171 -20.52 4.57 -9.23
N VAL A 172 -19.81 4.74 -8.12
CA VAL A 172 -20.09 5.85 -7.20
C VAL A 172 -19.59 7.14 -7.88
N ARG A 173 -20.53 8.00 -8.25
CA ARG A 173 -20.29 9.34 -8.77
C ARG A 173 -19.83 10.29 -7.68
#